data_cd8237e0d2badd61ffaef33da830f150
#
_entry.id   cd8237e0d2badd61ffaef33da830f150
#
_cell.length_a   1.000
_cell.length_b   1.000
_cell.length_c   1.000
_cell.angle_alpha   90.00
_cell.angle_beta   90.00
_cell.angle_gamma   90.00
#
_symmetry.space_group_name_H-M   'P 1'
#
loop_
_entity.id
_entity.type
_entity.pdbx_description
1 polymer ?
#
loop_
_entity_poly.entity_id
_entity_poly.type
_entity_poly.pdbx_seq_one_letter_code
_entity_poly.pdbx_strand_id
1 'polypeptide(L)'
;MTIQDCQLGTKVKLKGGFAQDAVFLDGANMGSGAHVRGGTILEEQANGAHTVGLKQTILMPFVTLGSLINFCDVLLAGGTSRTNHSEVGSSYIHFNFTPDGDKTTASLFGDVPHGVLLNRHPIFLGGQGGSVGPVATGFGTVVGAGSI
;
A
#
# COMPACT_ATOMS: atom_id res chain seq x y z
N MET A 1 -1.03 18.29 9.77
CA MET A 1 -0.59 16.88 9.88
C MET A 1 -0.32 16.55 11.34
N THR A 2 -0.93 15.53 11.84
CA THR A 2 -0.66 15.00 13.17
C THR A 2 0.18 13.72 13.04
N ILE A 3 1.32 13.68 13.72
CA ILE A 3 2.24 12.55 13.64
C ILE A 3 2.56 12.11 15.06
N GLN A 4 2.33 10.83 15.36
CA GLN A 4 2.58 10.24 16.67
C GLN A 4 3.37 8.94 16.52
N ASP A 5 4.47 8.82 17.26
CA ASP A 5 5.25 7.57 17.33
C ASP A 5 5.62 7.01 15.96
N CYS A 6 6.06 7.86 15.05
CA CYS A 6 6.47 7.48 13.70
C CYS A 6 7.98 7.62 13.52
N GLN A 7 8.52 6.85 12.59
CA GLN A 7 9.88 7.02 12.10
C GLN A 7 9.83 7.58 10.69
N LEU A 8 10.61 8.62 10.44
CA LEU A 8 10.64 9.31 9.15
C LEU A 8 12.07 9.30 8.61
N GLY A 9 12.23 8.77 7.42
CA GLY A 9 13.47 8.84 6.66
C GLY A 9 13.69 10.24 6.06
N THR A 10 14.67 10.34 5.20
CA THR A 10 15.00 11.61 4.53
C THR A 10 14.01 11.90 3.41
N LYS A 11 13.74 13.19 3.18
CA LYS A 11 12.86 13.66 2.10
C LYS A 11 11.43 13.06 2.12
N VAL A 12 10.96 12.63 3.28
CA VAL A 12 9.58 12.23 3.46
C VAL A 12 8.67 13.45 3.34
N LYS A 13 7.57 13.31 2.63
CA LYS A 13 6.59 14.40 2.44
C LYS A 13 5.20 13.93 2.85
N LEU A 14 4.66 14.53 3.88
CA LEU A 14 3.33 14.24 4.39
C LEU A 14 2.52 15.56 4.35
N LYS A 15 1.58 15.65 3.42
CA LYS A 15 0.91 16.93 3.14
C LYS A 15 -0.21 17.26 4.11
N GLY A 16 -0.78 16.27 4.80
CA GLY A 16 -1.84 16.52 5.77
C GLY A 16 -2.56 15.26 6.18
N GLY A 17 -3.17 15.28 7.37
CA GLY A 17 -3.90 14.15 7.90
C GLY A 17 -3.33 13.64 9.22
N PHE A 18 -3.32 12.34 9.42
CA PHE A 18 -2.92 11.67 10.66
C PHE A 18 -2.04 10.46 10.36
N ALA A 19 -0.97 10.30 11.13
CA ALA A 19 -0.15 9.09 11.10
C ALA A 19 0.26 8.71 12.52
N GLN A 20 0.14 7.43 12.86
CA GLN A 20 0.51 6.88 14.15
C GLN A 20 1.14 5.50 14.01
N ASP A 21 2.20 5.25 14.79
CA ASP A 21 2.89 3.96 14.85
C ASP A 21 3.27 3.42 13.47
N ALA A 22 3.81 4.27 12.63
CA ALA A 22 4.13 3.96 11.24
C ALA A 22 5.57 4.34 10.92
N VAL A 23 6.10 3.74 9.85
CA VAL A 23 7.44 4.00 9.34
C VAL A 23 7.35 4.48 7.90
N PHE A 24 8.03 5.59 7.61
CA PHE A 24 8.13 6.15 6.27
C PHE A 24 9.61 6.21 5.91
N LEU A 25 10.03 5.39 4.97
CA LEU A 25 11.42 5.36 4.53
C LEU A 25 11.70 6.48 3.52
N ASP A 26 12.95 6.59 3.10
CA ASP A 26 13.43 7.73 2.33
C ASP A 26 12.58 8.02 1.09
N GLY A 27 12.15 9.26 0.96
CA GLY A 27 11.38 9.72 -0.18
C GLY A 27 9.91 9.27 -0.21
N ALA A 28 9.44 8.54 0.80
CA ALA A 28 8.03 8.20 0.89
C ALA A 28 7.17 9.46 1.00
N ASN A 29 6.00 9.44 0.39
CA ASN A 29 5.14 10.61 0.47
C ASN A 29 3.66 10.26 0.46
N MET A 30 2.86 11.11 1.09
CA MET A 30 1.41 10.99 1.14
C MET A 30 0.77 12.35 0.85
N GLY A 31 -0.27 12.32 0.03
CA GLY A 31 -1.09 13.50 -0.23
C GLY A 31 -1.94 13.90 0.97
N SER A 32 -2.75 14.94 0.80
CA SER A 32 -3.61 15.47 1.85
C SER A 32 -4.71 14.47 2.23
N GLY A 33 -5.13 14.50 3.49
CA GLY A 33 -6.18 13.63 4.00
C GLY A 33 -5.73 12.20 4.27
N ALA A 34 -4.43 11.96 4.40
CA ALA A 34 -3.91 10.63 4.73
C ALA A 34 -4.35 10.21 6.14
N HIS A 35 -4.67 8.95 6.29
CA HIS A 35 -4.93 8.35 7.60
C HIS A 35 -4.14 7.05 7.72
N VAL A 36 -2.95 7.16 8.30
CA VAL A 36 -2.03 6.04 8.42
C VAL A 36 -2.03 5.54 9.86
N ARG A 37 -2.42 4.31 10.03
CA ARG A 37 -2.54 3.66 11.35
C ARG A 37 -1.44 2.63 11.56
N GLY A 38 -1.34 2.15 12.78
CA GLY A 38 -0.25 1.31 13.26
C GLY A 38 0.03 0.07 12.42
N GLY A 39 1.29 -0.37 12.47
CA GLY A 39 1.79 -1.51 11.72
C GLY A 39 2.01 -1.24 10.24
N THR A 40 2.11 0.02 9.85
CA THR A 40 2.25 0.41 8.43
C THR A 40 3.66 0.87 8.14
N ILE A 41 4.19 0.41 7.02
CA ILE A 41 5.49 0.81 6.49
C ILE A 41 5.32 1.24 5.05
N LEU A 42 5.74 2.46 4.73
CA LEU A 42 5.96 2.89 3.36
C LEU A 42 7.46 2.84 3.11
N GLU A 43 7.89 1.94 2.23
CA GLU A 43 9.30 1.83 1.91
C GLU A 43 9.74 2.95 0.95
N GLU A 44 10.99 2.90 0.50
CA GLU A 44 11.60 4.02 -0.23
C GLU A 44 10.78 4.45 -1.43
N GLN A 45 10.44 5.72 -1.48
CA GLN A 45 9.67 6.35 -2.55
C GLN A 45 8.27 5.74 -2.77
N ALA A 46 7.78 4.92 -1.87
CA ALA A 46 6.38 4.52 -1.90
C ALA A 46 5.51 5.76 -1.64
N ASN A 47 4.39 5.84 -2.31
CA ASN A 47 3.55 7.03 -2.18
C ASN A 47 2.06 6.72 -2.28
N GLY A 48 1.28 7.65 -1.77
CA GLY A 48 -0.16 7.71 -1.95
C GLY A 48 -0.60 9.11 -2.34
N ALA A 49 -1.63 9.20 -3.16
CA ALA A 49 -2.25 10.47 -3.50
C ALA A 49 -3.13 10.95 -2.32
N HIS A 50 -4.19 11.68 -2.57
CA HIS A 50 -4.99 12.22 -1.47
C HIS A 50 -5.98 11.21 -0.90
N THR A 51 -6.30 11.36 0.38
CA THR A 51 -7.35 10.57 1.06
C THR A 51 -7.07 9.06 0.99
N VAL A 52 -5.89 8.68 1.41
CA VAL A 52 -5.48 7.27 1.47
C VAL A 52 -5.44 6.82 2.92
N GLY A 53 -6.14 5.74 3.22
CA GLY A 53 -6.12 5.09 4.53
C GLY A 53 -5.31 3.80 4.49
N LEU A 54 -4.39 3.64 5.44
CA LEU A 54 -3.55 2.45 5.55
C LEU A 54 -3.53 1.95 6.98
N LYS A 55 -3.58 0.63 7.16
CA LYS A 55 -3.43 -0.02 8.46
C LYS A 55 -2.76 -1.37 8.28
N GLN A 56 -1.73 -1.65 9.09
CA GLN A 56 -1.02 -2.93 9.03
C GLN A 56 -0.65 -3.30 7.60
N THR A 57 -0.08 -2.35 6.89
CA THR A 57 0.18 -2.44 5.46
C THR A 57 1.65 -2.17 5.19
N ILE A 58 2.24 -2.98 4.32
CA ILE A 58 3.59 -2.75 3.82
C ILE A 58 3.50 -2.41 2.34
N LEU A 59 3.85 -1.18 2.02
CA LEU A 59 4.05 -0.76 0.64
C LEU A 59 5.54 -0.84 0.34
N MET A 60 5.91 -1.74 -0.54
CA MET A 60 7.32 -1.96 -0.88
C MET A 60 7.85 -0.81 -1.75
N PRO A 61 9.16 -0.74 -2.03
CA PRO A 61 9.71 0.44 -2.70
C PRO A 61 9.01 0.78 -4.01
N PHE A 62 8.79 2.07 -4.22
CA PHE A 62 8.20 2.66 -5.43
C PHE A 62 6.71 2.38 -5.65
N VAL A 63 6.03 1.65 -4.77
CA VAL A 63 4.58 1.47 -4.90
C VAL A 63 3.88 2.82 -5.04
N THR A 64 2.99 2.92 -5.99
CA THR A 64 2.22 4.14 -6.24
C THR A 64 0.73 3.87 -6.06
N LEU A 65 0.13 4.57 -5.10
CA LEU A 65 -1.31 4.52 -4.87
C LEU A 65 -1.98 5.76 -5.44
N GLY A 66 -3.08 5.55 -6.14
CA GLY A 66 -3.97 6.65 -6.47
C GLY A 66 -4.68 7.21 -5.24
N SER A 67 -5.73 7.98 -5.46
CA SER A 67 -6.50 8.62 -4.40
C SER A 67 -7.63 7.73 -3.90
N LEU A 68 -8.14 8.03 -2.69
CA LEU A 68 -9.34 7.38 -2.16
C LEU A 68 -9.15 5.85 -2.03
N ILE A 69 -8.00 5.45 -1.57
CA ILE A 69 -7.67 4.04 -1.37
C ILE A 69 -7.72 3.72 0.13
N ASN A 70 -8.25 2.55 0.45
CA ASN A 70 -8.17 2.02 1.81
C ASN A 70 -7.56 0.62 1.77
N PHE A 71 -6.44 0.45 2.46
CA PHE A 71 -5.80 -0.85 2.62
C PHE A 71 -5.71 -1.23 4.09
N CYS A 72 -6.17 -2.43 4.41
CA CYS A 72 -5.94 -3.06 5.70
C CYS A 72 -5.32 -4.44 5.49
N ASP A 73 -4.24 -4.71 6.22
CA ASP A 73 -3.58 -6.02 6.28
C ASP A 73 -3.07 -6.48 4.90
N VAL A 74 -2.24 -5.66 4.26
CA VAL A 74 -1.75 -5.87 2.90
C VAL A 74 -0.24 -5.78 2.85
N LEU A 75 0.38 -6.69 2.09
CA LEU A 75 1.72 -6.47 1.56
C LEU A 75 1.58 -6.29 0.04
N LEU A 76 2.08 -5.19 -0.48
CA LEU A 76 2.08 -4.92 -1.92
C LEU A 76 3.51 -4.84 -2.43
N ALA A 77 3.84 -5.72 -3.37
CA ALA A 77 5.16 -5.75 -4.00
C ALA A 77 5.46 -4.43 -4.72
N GLY A 78 6.71 -4.07 -4.72
CA GLY A 78 7.17 -2.77 -5.19
C GLY A 78 7.60 -2.72 -6.65
N GLY A 79 8.74 -2.14 -6.86
CA GLY A 79 9.33 -1.97 -8.17
C GLY A 79 10.82 -1.66 -8.08
N THR A 80 11.41 -1.31 -9.21
CA THR A 80 12.83 -1.01 -9.32
C THR A 80 13.12 0.47 -9.47
N SER A 81 12.11 1.24 -9.86
CA SER A 81 12.25 2.67 -10.14
C SER A 81 10.89 3.34 -10.24
N ARG A 82 10.88 4.65 -10.41
CA ARG A 82 9.64 5.41 -10.66
C ARG A 82 8.98 5.08 -12.01
N THR A 83 9.64 4.33 -12.88
CA THR A 83 9.10 3.91 -14.17
C THR A 83 8.79 2.41 -14.24
N ASN A 84 9.06 1.68 -13.18
CA ASN A 84 8.79 0.24 -13.11
C ASN A 84 8.41 -0.14 -11.67
N HIS A 85 7.14 -0.07 -11.36
CA HIS A 85 6.62 -0.29 -10.00
C HIS A 85 5.15 -0.71 -10.03
N SER A 86 4.71 -1.35 -8.96
CA SER A 86 3.30 -1.66 -8.78
C SER A 86 2.48 -0.39 -8.56
N GLU A 87 1.27 -0.41 -9.07
CA GLU A 87 0.32 0.70 -8.97
C GLU A 87 -1.06 0.22 -8.58
N VAL A 88 -1.77 1.09 -7.87
CA VAL A 88 -3.19 0.89 -7.56
C VAL A 88 -3.95 2.13 -8.01
N GLY A 89 -4.96 1.91 -8.85
CA GLY A 89 -5.82 2.99 -9.32
C GLY A 89 -6.71 3.53 -8.20
N SER A 90 -7.17 4.76 -8.38
CA SER A 90 -8.00 5.45 -7.38
C SER A 90 -9.28 4.69 -7.04
N SER A 91 -9.74 4.87 -5.81
CA SER A 91 -10.97 4.27 -5.30
C SER A 91 -10.92 2.74 -5.25
N TYR A 92 -9.81 2.22 -4.75
CA TYR A 92 -9.66 0.79 -4.50
C TYR A 92 -9.72 0.53 -2.99
N ILE A 93 -10.59 -0.41 -2.59
CA ILE A 93 -10.76 -0.75 -1.18
C ILE A 93 -10.41 -2.20 -0.96
N HIS A 94 -9.54 -2.45 0.02
CA HIS A 94 -9.18 -3.79 0.43
C HIS A 94 -9.15 -3.90 1.95
N PHE A 95 -9.77 -4.94 2.45
CA PHE A 95 -9.68 -5.36 3.85
C PHE A 95 -9.78 -6.89 3.93
N ASN A 96 -9.31 -7.43 5.06
CA ASN A 96 -9.41 -8.88 5.29
C ASN A 96 -10.60 -9.17 6.18
N PHE A 97 -11.31 -10.23 5.85
CA PHE A 97 -12.45 -10.69 6.62
C PHE A 97 -12.54 -12.21 6.57
N THR A 98 -12.72 -12.83 7.72
CA THR A 98 -13.02 -14.25 7.84
C THR A 98 -14.29 -14.44 8.65
N PRO A 99 -14.99 -15.58 8.48
CA PRO A 99 -16.21 -15.85 9.27
C PRO A 99 -15.99 -15.81 10.78
N ASP A 100 -14.79 -16.16 11.23
CA ASP A 100 -14.42 -16.14 12.63
C ASP A 100 -14.01 -14.77 13.15
N GLY A 101 -14.02 -13.76 12.29
CA GLY A 101 -13.56 -12.42 12.64
C GLY A 101 -12.05 -12.30 12.76
N ASP A 102 -11.32 -13.33 12.41
CA ASP A 102 -9.87 -13.34 12.43
C ASP A 102 -9.33 -12.42 11.31
N LYS A 103 -8.39 -11.55 11.68
CA LYS A 103 -7.74 -10.62 10.76
C LYS A 103 -6.23 -10.79 10.77
N THR A 104 -5.76 -11.95 11.17
CA THR A 104 -4.33 -12.19 11.36
C THR A 104 -3.60 -12.51 10.06
N THR A 105 -4.32 -12.95 9.03
CA THR A 105 -3.71 -13.32 7.75
C THR A 105 -3.73 -12.12 6.82
N ALA A 106 -2.52 -11.64 6.47
CA ALA A 106 -2.40 -10.55 5.51
C ALA A 106 -2.67 -11.01 4.09
N SER A 107 -3.15 -10.10 3.27
CA SER A 107 -3.21 -10.30 1.82
C SER A 107 -1.86 -10.00 1.20
N LEU A 108 -1.44 -10.86 0.28
CA LEU A 108 -0.16 -10.74 -0.39
C LEU A 108 -0.38 -10.48 -1.87
N PHE A 109 -0.06 -9.26 -2.29
CA PHE A 109 0.03 -8.91 -3.70
C PHE A 109 1.51 -8.99 -4.08
N GLY A 110 1.93 -10.15 -4.60
CA GLY A 110 3.31 -10.58 -4.63
C GLY A 110 3.71 -11.25 -3.31
N ASP A 111 4.88 -11.83 -3.25
CA ASP A 111 5.36 -12.48 -2.02
C ASP A 111 6.85 -12.24 -1.75
N VAL A 112 7.26 -12.43 -0.51
CA VAL A 112 8.63 -12.26 -0.09
C VAL A 112 9.52 -13.40 -0.57
N PRO A 113 9.14 -14.70 -0.44
CA PRO A 113 9.99 -15.80 -0.86
C PRO A 113 10.33 -15.84 -2.34
N HIS A 114 9.47 -15.30 -3.19
CA HIS A 114 9.67 -15.30 -4.65
C HIS A 114 10.19 -13.97 -5.20
N GLY A 115 10.79 -13.15 -4.36
CA GLY A 115 11.43 -11.91 -4.77
C GLY A 115 10.52 -10.71 -4.58
N VAL A 116 10.54 -10.19 -3.40
CA VAL A 116 9.98 -8.88 -3.07
C VAL A 116 10.41 -7.85 -4.05
N LEU A 117 11.51 -8.14 -4.68
CA LEU A 117 12.31 -7.15 -5.29
C LEU A 117 12.39 -7.44 -6.76
N LEU A 118 11.85 -6.63 -7.47
CA LEU A 118 12.73 -5.83 -8.26
C LEU A 118 13.07 -6.44 -9.62
N ASN A 119 13.04 -7.73 -9.80
CA ASN A 119 13.24 -8.38 -11.08
C ASN A 119 11.99 -9.10 -11.59
N ARG A 120 10.88 -8.90 -10.91
CA ARG A 120 9.58 -9.44 -11.30
C ARG A 120 8.70 -8.34 -11.88
N HIS A 121 7.71 -8.74 -12.66
CA HIS A 121 6.75 -7.78 -13.21
C HIS A 121 5.92 -7.15 -12.11
N PRO A 122 5.69 -5.84 -12.17
CA PRO A 122 4.86 -5.17 -11.18
C PRO A 122 3.41 -5.61 -11.25
N ILE A 123 2.69 -5.32 -10.18
CA ILE A 123 1.27 -5.62 -10.03
C ILE A 123 0.48 -4.35 -10.30
N PHE A 124 -0.60 -4.46 -11.05
CA PHE A 124 -1.52 -3.36 -11.31
C PHE A 124 -2.92 -3.73 -10.83
N LEU A 125 -3.45 -2.93 -9.90
CA LEU A 125 -4.82 -3.05 -9.43
C LEU A 125 -5.62 -1.87 -9.96
N GLY A 126 -6.56 -2.14 -10.86
CA GLY A 126 -7.38 -1.09 -11.47
C GLY A 126 -8.28 -0.39 -10.46
N GLY A 127 -8.48 0.91 -10.63
CA GLY A 127 -9.31 1.72 -9.74
C GLY A 127 -10.81 1.40 -9.84
N GLN A 128 -11.59 2.08 -9.01
CA GLN A 128 -13.03 1.80 -8.85
C GLN A 128 -13.29 0.33 -8.59
N GLY A 129 -12.52 -0.25 -7.69
CA GLY A 129 -12.58 -1.68 -7.43
C GLY A 129 -12.33 -2.00 -5.97
N GLY A 130 -12.17 -3.26 -5.73
CA GLY A 130 -11.89 -3.72 -4.39
C GLY A 130 -11.76 -5.22 -4.31
N SER A 131 -11.31 -5.66 -3.15
CA SER A 131 -11.24 -7.07 -2.84
C SER A 131 -11.38 -7.28 -1.34
N VAL A 132 -11.91 -8.42 -0.98
CA VAL A 132 -11.97 -8.85 0.41
C VAL A 132 -11.05 -10.05 0.55
N GLY A 133 -10.07 -9.91 1.44
CA GLY A 133 -9.10 -10.95 1.69
C GLY A 133 -9.43 -11.84 2.88
N PRO A 134 -8.50 -12.72 3.24
CA PRO A 134 -7.13 -12.78 2.70
C PRO A 134 -7.05 -13.35 1.28
N VAL A 135 -6.23 -12.73 0.44
CA VAL A 135 -5.96 -13.18 -0.91
C VAL A 135 -4.44 -13.19 -1.17
N ALA A 136 -4.02 -13.96 -2.16
CA ALA A 136 -2.65 -13.93 -2.63
C ALA A 136 -2.65 -13.89 -4.16
N THR A 137 -1.90 -12.96 -4.72
CA THR A 137 -1.73 -12.83 -6.16
C THR A 137 -0.26 -12.85 -6.53
N GLY A 138 0.04 -13.41 -7.67
CA GLY A 138 1.43 -13.47 -8.16
C GLY A 138 1.89 -12.15 -8.77
N PHE A 139 3.20 -12.06 -8.97
CA PHE A 139 3.81 -10.96 -9.71
C PHE A 139 3.24 -10.88 -11.13
N GLY A 140 3.14 -9.67 -11.65
CA GLY A 140 2.59 -9.42 -12.97
C GLY A 140 1.07 -9.48 -13.06
N THR A 141 0.37 -9.66 -11.94
CA THR A 141 -1.08 -9.64 -11.91
C THR A 141 -1.59 -8.27 -12.36
N VAL A 142 -2.54 -8.28 -13.28
CA VAL A 142 -3.23 -7.08 -13.74
C VAL A 142 -4.72 -7.26 -13.51
N VAL A 143 -5.31 -6.39 -12.73
CA VAL A 143 -6.74 -6.37 -12.46
C VAL A 143 -7.32 -5.16 -13.17
N GLY A 144 -8.32 -5.37 -14.01
CA GLY A 144 -8.98 -4.28 -14.73
C GLY A 144 -9.73 -3.34 -13.78
N ALA A 145 -9.89 -2.10 -14.18
CA ALA A 145 -10.69 -1.15 -13.42
C ALA A 145 -12.15 -1.62 -13.29
N GLY A 146 -12.78 -1.31 -12.17
CA GLY A 146 -14.16 -1.69 -11.90
C GLY A 146 -14.35 -3.15 -11.47
N SER A 147 -13.27 -3.85 -11.16
CA SER A 147 -13.34 -5.25 -10.72
C SER A 147 -13.47 -5.33 -9.20
N ILE A 148 -14.35 -6.20 -8.77
CA ILE A 148 -14.58 -6.49 -7.35
C ILE A 148 -14.52 -8.00 -7.13
#